data_8f5fea83fe89ee96900f82f1b87c5520
#
_entry.id   8f5fea83fe89ee96900f82f1b87c5520
#
_cell.length_a   1.000
_cell.length_b   1.000
_cell.length_c   1.000
_cell.angle_alpha   90.00
_cell.angle_beta   90.00
_cell.angle_gamma   90.00
#
_symmetry.space_group_name_H-M   'P 1'
#
loop_
_entity.id
_entity.type
_entity.pdbx_description
1 polymer ?
#
loop_
_entity_poly.entity_id
_entity_poly.type
_entity_poly.pdbx_seq_one_letter_code
_entity_poly.pdbx_strand_id
1 'polypeptide(L)'
;MPRMPDSLRALLVNLIDYAGLCPPAGLALPAVLENYETYLASPESWMLNRLVLPAAKLPEVPLGDNWRVTLLVEGEPGPLPAQVETLETFAKVRTGGLTPEAIPSSEALADFLGEAASRHIAFKATAGLHHPIRSLRPPTYAPDSPCATMHGFVNVFVAAAFAWQGAERDAILDVLNEGDAGAFQFLTGELRWHGRSITVARSSARAAISRTALARVRSRSLSRIYRLWGGLLSGAAPRAAAASRAAQAEAG
;
A
#
# COMPACT_ATOMS: atom_id res chain seq x y z
N MET A 1 5.47 24.69 4.62
CA MET A 1 4.69 23.48 4.91
C MET A 1 5.28 22.80 6.14
N PRO A 2 4.51 22.24 7.07
CA PRO A 2 5.06 21.50 8.20
C PRO A 2 5.88 20.33 7.68
N ARG A 3 7.01 20.07 8.31
CA ARG A 3 7.90 18.95 7.95
C ARG A 3 7.19 17.63 8.25
N MET A 4 7.21 16.69 7.30
CA MET A 4 6.64 15.36 7.49
C MET A 4 7.31 14.66 8.67
N PRO A 5 6.56 14.08 9.63
CA PRO A 5 7.14 13.30 10.73
C PRO A 5 7.96 12.12 10.22
N ASP A 6 9.08 11.82 10.88
CA ASP A 6 9.99 10.76 10.47
C ASP A 6 9.33 9.37 10.52
N SER A 7 8.41 9.16 11.48
CA SER A 7 7.64 7.91 11.60
C SER A 7 6.71 7.69 10.41
N LEU A 8 6.06 8.73 9.92
CA LEU A 8 5.24 8.64 8.71
C LEU A 8 6.10 8.40 7.47
N ARG A 9 7.23 9.12 7.36
CA ARG A 9 8.17 8.88 6.26
C ARG A 9 8.70 7.44 6.27
N ALA A 10 8.99 6.88 7.44
CA ALA A 10 9.45 5.50 7.58
C ALA A 10 8.38 4.48 7.16
N LEU A 11 7.09 4.78 7.41
CA LEU A 11 5.99 3.94 6.97
C LEU A 11 5.83 3.94 5.45
N LEU A 12 6.16 5.05 4.79
CA LEU A 12 5.83 5.28 3.38
C LEU A 12 6.98 5.03 2.41
N VAL A 13 8.21 5.10 2.86
CA VAL A 13 9.37 4.96 1.97
C VAL A 13 9.36 3.60 1.26
N ASN A 14 9.43 3.62 -0.07
CA ASN A 14 9.38 2.42 -0.92
C ASN A 14 8.16 1.53 -0.66
N LEU A 15 7.04 2.13 -0.28
CA LEU A 15 5.82 1.41 0.06
C LEU A 15 5.07 0.91 -1.19
N ILE A 16 5.15 1.64 -2.31
CA ILE A 16 4.25 1.49 -3.45
C ILE A 16 4.96 0.78 -4.60
N ASP A 17 4.51 -0.43 -4.95
CA ASP A 17 4.86 -1.06 -6.22
C ASP A 17 3.85 -0.64 -7.30
N TYR A 18 4.33 -0.28 -8.49
CA TYR A 18 3.48 0.12 -9.60
C TYR A 18 3.13 -1.07 -10.50
N ALA A 19 1.85 -1.41 -10.57
CA ALA A 19 1.32 -2.57 -11.29
C ALA A 19 0.34 -2.16 -12.41
N GLY A 20 0.71 -1.24 -13.26
CA GLY A 20 -0.14 -0.66 -14.30
C GLY A 20 -0.66 -1.66 -15.33
N LEU A 21 0.07 -2.75 -15.61
CA LEU A 21 -0.36 -3.85 -16.49
C LEU A 21 -1.51 -4.68 -15.90
N CYS A 22 -1.63 -4.70 -14.57
CA CYS A 22 -2.59 -5.57 -13.90
C CYS A 22 -3.99 -4.94 -13.85
N PRO A 23 -5.10 -5.73 -13.89
CA PRO A 23 -6.45 -5.24 -13.65
C PRO A 23 -6.56 -4.55 -12.28
N PRO A 24 -7.41 -3.53 -12.09
CA PRO A 24 -8.33 -2.92 -13.05
C PRO A 24 -7.68 -1.89 -13.98
N ALA A 25 -6.38 -1.53 -13.83
CA ALA A 25 -5.74 -0.54 -14.69
C ALA A 25 -5.58 -1.06 -16.12
N GLY A 26 -5.00 -2.27 -16.28
CA GLY A 26 -4.90 -2.97 -17.56
C GLY A 26 -4.27 -2.15 -18.69
N LEU A 27 -3.30 -1.29 -18.37
CA LEU A 27 -2.69 -0.40 -19.35
C LEU A 27 -1.76 -1.18 -20.29
N ALA A 28 -1.58 -0.67 -21.51
CA ALA A 28 -0.57 -1.18 -22.45
C ALA A 28 0.86 -0.94 -21.90
N LEU A 29 1.79 -1.83 -22.22
CA LEU A 29 3.17 -1.76 -21.74
C LEU A 29 3.85 -0.39 -21.97
N PRO A 30 3.78 0.23 -23.17
CA PRO A 30 4.40 1.55 -23.38
C PRO A 30 3.89 2.61 -22.41
N ALA A 31 2.58 2.66 -22.16
CA ALA A 31 1.98 3.61 -21.23
C ALA A 31 2.37 3.32 -19.77
N VAL A 32 2.60 2.04 -19.42
CA VAL A 32 3.10 1.65 -18.08
C VAL A 32 4.52 2.14 -17.87
N LEU A 33 5.39 2.00 -18.88
CA LEU A 33 6.79 2.44 -18.82
C LEU A 33 6.88 3.95 -18.69
N GLU A 34 6.17 4.70 -19.53
CA GLU A 34 6.10 6.17 -19.48
C GLU A 34 5.59 6.68 -18.11
N ASN A 35 4.53 6.07 -17.59
CA ASN A 35 4.02 6.41 -16.27
C ASN A 35 5.05 6.13 -15.17
N TYR A 36 5.76 5.01 -15.24
CA TYR A 36 6.74 4.65 -14.22
C TYR A 36 7.93 5.62 -14.20
N GLU A 37 8.43 6.03 -15.38
CA GLU A 37 9.45 7.07 -15.52
C GLU A 37 8.98 8.41 -14.95
N THR A 38 7.75 8.81 -15.28
CA THR A 38 7.12 10.02 -14.75
C THR A 38 7.06 10.00 -13.22
N TYR A 39 6.70 8.84 -12.64
CA TYR A 39 6.65 8.70 -11.19
C TYR A 39 8.03 8.68 -10.54
N LEU A 40 9.03 8.07 -11.18
CA LEU A 40 10.42 8.12 -10.72
C LEU A 40 10.97 9.54 -10.70
N ALA A 41 10.55 10.40 -11.64
CA ALA A 41 10.94 11.81 -11.72
C ALA A 41 10.15 12.72 -10.76
N SER A 42 9.08 12.22 -10.11
CA SER A 42 8.23 13.04 -9.24
C SER A 42 8.87 13.30 -7.87
N PRO A 43 8.50 14.39 -7.19
CA PRO A 43 8.93 14.66 -5.81
C PRO A 43 8.53 13.55 -4.82
N GLU A 44 7.52 12.78 -5.14
CA GLU A 44 6.98 11.67 -4.34
C GLU A 44 7.63 10.32 -4.67
N SER A 45 8.61 10.27 -5.58
CA SER A 45 9.31 9.05 -6.01
C SER A 45 9.88 8.22 -4.87
N TRP A 46 10.19 8.85 -3.73
CA TRP A 46 10.65 8.15 -2.53
C TRP A 46 9.66 7.15 -1.93
N MET A 47 8.36 7.25 -2.27
CA MET A 47 7.31 6.27 -1.91
C MET A 47 7.21 5.12 -2.92
N LEU A 48 7.68 5.34 -4.15
CA LEU A 48 7.65 4.34 -5.20
C LEU A 48 8.76 3.32 -4.97
N ASN A 49 8.44 2.04 -5.18
CA ASN A 49 9.40 0.95 -5.05
C ASN A 49 9.66 0.28 -6.39
N ARG A 50 8.82 -0.68 -6.78
CA ARG A 50 9.09 -1.57 -7.90
C ARG A 50 8.04 -1.45 -9.00
N LEU A 51 8.45 -1.64 -10.24
CA LEU A 51 7.55 -1.91 -11.36
C LEU A 51 7.18 -3.40 -11.34
N VAL A 52 5.89 -3.71 -11.39
CA VAL A 52 5.40 -5.09 -11.42
C VAL A 52 5.12 -5.50 -12.86
N LEU A 53 5.78 -6.53 -13.31
CA LEU A 53 5.70 -7.06 -14.68
C LEU A 53 5.46 -8.58 -14.68
N PRO A 54 4.66 -9.13 -15.61
CA PRO A 54 4.76 -10.54 -15.96
C PRO A 54 6.18 -10.86 -16.46
N ALA A 55 6.76 -11.97 -16.02
CA ALA A 55 8.12 -12.36 -16.41
C ALA A 55 8.31 -12.42 -17.94
N ALA A 56 7.26 -12.86 -18.66
CA ALA A 56 7.26 -12.91 -20.12
C ALA A 56 7.44 -11.52 -20.79
N LYS A 57 7.13 -10.43 -20.07
CA LYS A 57 7.27 -9.05 -20.60
C LYS A 57 8.64 -8.44 -20.35
N LEU A 58 9.48 -9.05 -19.53
CA LEU A 58 10.80 -8.49 -19.19
C LEU A 58 11.68 -8.20 -20.42
N PRO A 59 11.73 -9.06 -21.46
CA PRO A 59 12.56 -8.80 -22.63
C PRO A 59 12.13 -7.56 -23.45
N GLU A 60 10.87 -7.10 -23.29
CA GLU A 60 10.33 -5.94 -23.98
C GLU A 60 10.61 -4.63 -23.21
N VAL A 61 11.23 -4.70 -22.03
CA VAL A 61 11.41 -3.55 -21.14
C VAL A 61 12.85 -3.04 -21.19
N PRO A 62 13.09 -1.79 -21.64
CA PRO A 62 14.40 -1.17 -21.56
C PRO A 62 14.67 -0.76 -20.11
N LEU A 63 15.24 -1.68 -19.32
CA LEU A 63 15.56 -1.41 -17.92
C LEU A 63 16.56 -0.27 -17.79
N GLY A 64 16.17 0.80 -17.09
CA GLY A 64 17.07 1.88 -16.69
C GLY A 64 17.84 1.53 -15.41
N ASP A 65 18.98 2.18 -15.18
CA ASP A 65 19.88 1.91 -14.05
C ASP A 65 19.23 1.98 -12.67
N ASN A 66 18.16 2.77 -12.52
CA ASN A 66 17.45 2.97 -11.24
C ASN A 66 16.15 2.17 -11.15
N TRP A 67 15.87 1.29 -12.10
CA TRP A 67 14.63 0.53 -12.10
C TRP A 67 14.73 -0.68 -11.18
N ARG A 68 13.69 -0.85 -10.37
CA ARG A 68 13.47 -2.04 -9.56
C ARG A 68 12.24 -2.75 -10.09
N VAL A 69 12.32 -4.05 -10.30
CA VAL A 69 11.25 -4.85 -10.90
C VAL A 69 10.83 -5.97 -9.96
N THR A 70 9.54 -6.23 -9.93
CA THR A 70 8.94 -7.45 -9.38
C THR A 70 8.40 -8.26 -10.55
N LEU A 71 8.92 -9.45 -10.75
CA LEU A 71 8.45 -10.36 -11.78
C LEU A 71 7.31 -11.23 -11.26
N LEU A 72 6.20 -11.29 -12.01
CA LEU A 72 5.14 -12.24 -11.80
C LEU A 72 5.42 -13.46 -12.67
N VAL A 73 5.68 -14.58 -12.03
CA VAL A 73 5.88 -15.89 -12.70
C VAL A 73 4.60 -16.69 -12.54
N GLU A 74 4.08 -17.25 -13.63
CA GLU A 74 2.96 -18.17 -13.64
C GLU A 74 3.51 -19.60 -13.75
N GLY A 75 3.03 -20.49 -12.87
CA GLY A 75 3.49 -21.88 -12.80
C GLY A 75 4.84 -22.05 -12.10
N GLU A 76 5.52 -23.14 -12.38
CA GLU A 76 6.88 -23.40 -11.89
C GLU A 76 7.86 -22.36 -12.45
N PRO A 77 8.70 -21.76 -11.62
CA PRO A 77 9.68 -20.81 -12.09
C PRO A 77 10.71 -21.55 -12.97
N GLY A 78 10.70 -21.24 -14.25
CA GLY A 78 11.78 -21.64 -15.18
C GLY A 78 13.10 -20.95 -14.84
N PRO A 79 14.14 -21.13 -15.67
CA PRO A 79 15.40 -20.44 -15.47
C PRO A 79 15.17 -18.93 -15.45
N LEU A 80 15.71 -18.26 -14.43
CA LEU A 80 15.58 -16.81 -14.29
C LEU A 80 16.33 -16.09 -15.42
N PRO A 81 15.81 -14.98 -15.94
CA PRO A 81 16.53 -14.14 -16.87
C PRO A 81 17.91 -13.75 -16.33
N ALA A 82 18.91 -13.65 -17.20
CA ALA A 82 20.29 -13.30 -16.82
C ALA A 82 20.41 -11.93 -16.11
N GLN A 83 19.41 -11.05 -16.26
CA GLN A 83 19.33 -9.75 -15.60
C GLN A 83 18.91 -9.81 -14.13
N VAL A 84 18.55 -10.99 -13.60
CA VAL A 84 18.17 -11.15 -12.20
C VAL A 84 19.40 -11.39 -11.35
N GLU A 85 19.91 -10.33 -10.72
CA GLU A 85 21.08 -10.41 -9.84
C GLU A 85 20.73 -10.87 -8.42
N THR A 86 19.52 -10.55 -7.95
CA THR A 86 19.07 -10.86 -6.59
C THR A 86 17.60 -11.31 -6.60
N LEU A 87 17.31 -12.43 -5.94
CA LEU A 87 15.95 -12.92 -5.74
C LEU A 87 15.53 -12.71 -4.29
N GLU A 88 14.44 -11.98 -4.09
CA GLU A 88 13.77 -11.84 -2.79
C GLU A 88 12.40 -12.52 -2.85
N THR A 89 12.09 -13.33 -1.83
CA THR A 89 10.80 -14.00 -1.70
C THR A 89 9.90 -13.26 -0.73
N PHE A 90 8.63 -13.10 -1.09
CA PHE A 90 7.62 -12.43 -0.28
C PHE A 90 6.39 -13.33 -0.13
N ALA A 91 5.80 -13.36 1.07
CA ALA A 91 4.43 -13.82 1.20
C ALA A 91 3.48 -12.81 0.55
N LYS A 92 2.32 -13.25 0.03
CA LYS A 92 1.35 -12.38 -0.61
C LYS A 92 -0.01 -12.54 0.04
N VAL A 93 -0.62 -11.42 0.41
CA VAL A 93 -2.00 -11.38 0.89
C VAL A 93 -2.86 -10.47 0.02
N ARG A 94 -4.08 -10.90 -0.28
CA ARG A 94 -5.10 -10.01 -0.84
C ARG A 94 -5.81 -9.31 0.30
N THR A 95 -5.94 -8.00 0.20
CA THR A 95 -6.62 -7.15 1.19
C THR A 95 -7.94 -6.59 0.67
N GLY A 96 -8.35 -7.04 -0.53
CA GLY A 96 -9.61 -6.65 -1.14
C GLY A 96 -9.80 -7.23 -2.53
N GLY A 97 -10.86 -6.81 -3.20
CA GLY A 97 -11.22 -7.26 -4.56
C GLY A 97 -12.26 -6.35 -5.19
N LEU A 98 -13.00 -6.87 -6.15
CA LEU A 98 -14.05 -6.14 -6.87
C LEU A 98 -15.43 -6.29 -6.19
N THR A 99 -15.58 -7.26 -5.29
CA THR A 99 -16.82 -7.54 -4.56
C THR A 99 -16.56 -7.53 -3.05
N PRO A 100 -17.58 -7.32 -2.21
CA PRO A 100 -17.44 -7.36 -0.75
C PRO A 100 -16.85 -8.68 -0.23
N GLU A 101 -17.22 -9.81 -0.81
CA GLU A 101 -16.78 -11.15 -0.40
C GLU A 101 -15.30 -11.41 -0.68
N ALA A 102 -14.71 -10.63 -1.58
CA ALA A 102 -13.29 -10.72 -1.90
C ALA A 102 -12.39 -9.95 -0.90
N ILE A 103 -12.99 -9.28 0.09
CA ILE A 103 -12.28 -8.58 1.15
C ILE A 103 -12.10 -9.57 2.33
N PRO A 104 -10.87 -9.90 2.72
CA PRO A 104 -10.64 -10.82 3.84
C PRO A 104 -11.15 -10.19 5.14
N SER A 105 -11.53 -11.03 6.10
CA SER A 105 -11.86 -10.56 7.44
C SER A 105 -10.61 -10.00 8.15
N SER A 106 -10.83 -9.16 9.17
CA SER A 106 -9.73 -8.65 9.99
C SER A 106 -8.99 -9.76 10.74
N GLU A 107 -9.72 -10.82 11.14
CA GLU A 107 -9.17 -11.99 11.81
C GLU A 107 -8.20 -12.75 10.88
N ALA A 108 -8.63 -13.05 9.64
CA ALA A 108 -7.79 -13.72 8.67
C ALA A 108 -6.53 -12.90 8.33
N LEU A 109 -6.67 -11.59 8.28
CA LEU A 109 -5.55 -10.70 8.04
C LEU A 109 -4.62 -10.61 9.26
N ALA A 110 -5.15 -10.60 10.48
CA ALA A 110 -4.36 -10.64 11.72
C ALA A 110 -3.54 -11.95 11.81
N ASP A 111 -4.16 -13.08 11.50
CA ASP A 111 -3.49 -14.40 11.48
C ASP A 111 -2.36 -14.41 10.45
N PHE A 112 -2.59 -13.88 9.24
CA PHE A 112 -1.56 -13.76 8.22
C PHE A 112 -0.39 -12.88 8.67
N LEU A 113 -0.68 -11.70 9.25
CA LEU A 113 0.35 -10.77 9.70
C LEU A 113 1.18 -11.34 10.85
N GLY A 114 0.53 -12.02 11.82
CA GLY A 114 1.18 -12.69 12.92
C GLY A 114 2.11 -13.80 12.44
N GLU A 115 1.64 -14.64 11.52
CA GLU A 115 2.43 -15.73 10.95
C GLU A 115 3.61 -15.23 10.11
N ALA A 116 3.39 -14.21 9.27
CA ALA A 116 4.47 -13.60 8.50
C ALA A 116 5.55 -12.98 9.41
N ALA A 117 5.12 -12.32 10.51
CA ALA A 117 6.02 -11.74 11.48
C ALA A 117 6.81 -12.79 12.27
N SER A 118 6.16 -13.87 12.75
CA SER A 118 6.80 -14.94 13.52
C SER A 118 7.88 -15.65 12.71
N ARG A 119 7.68 -15.82 11.41
CA ARG A 119 8.64 -16.41 10.46
C ARG A 119 9.63 -15.41 9.88
N HIS A 120 9.54 -14.14 10.22
CA HIS A 120 10.37 -13.07 9.63
C HIS A 120 10.28 -13.00 8.11
N ILE A 121 9.11 -13.31 7.53
CA ILE A 121 8.85 -13.26 6.10
C ILE A 121 8.23 -11.91 5.76
N ALA A 122 8.89 -11.16 4.87
CA ALA A 122 8.33 -9.95 4.28
C ALA A 122 7.10 -10.32 3.42
N PHE A 123 6.11 -9.44 3.35
CA PHE A 123 4.89 -9.71 2.59
C PHE A 123 4.53 -8.56 1.66
N LYS A 124 3.67 -8.86 0.70
CA LYS A 124 3.05 -7.89 -0.20
C LYS A 124 1.54 -7.92 -0.02
N ALA A 125 0.93 -6.77 0.26
CA ALA A 125 -0.51 -6.59 0.29
C ALA A 125 -1.00 -6.17 -1.10
N THR A 126 -1.99 -6.89 -1.63
CA THR A 126 -2.50 -6.66 -2.99
C THR A 126 -3.99 -6.43 -2.99
N ALA A 127 -4.45 -5.48 -3.81
CA ALA A 127 -5.84 -5.04 -3.97
C ALA A 127 -6.45 -4.40 -2.70
N GLY A 128 -7.40 -3.51 -2.87
CA GLY A 128 -8.26 -2.97 -1.81
C GLY A 128 -7.68 -1.88 -0.92
N LEU A 129 -6.36 -1.66 -0.85
CA LEU A 129 -5.77 -0.63 0.00
C LEU A 129 -5.78 0.76 -0.68
N HIS A 130 -6.98 1.30 -0.89
CA HIS A 130 -7.20 2.59 -1.56
C HIS A 130 -7.40 3.76 -0.58
N HIS A 131 -7.64 3.46 0.69
CA HIS A 131 -7.93 4.43 1.73
C HIS A 131 -6.93 4.30 2.88
N PRO A 132 -6.61 5.40 3.58
CA PRO A 132 -5.67 5.34 4.70
C PRO A 132 -6.22 4.55 5.88
N ILE A 133 -7.51 4.75 6.22
CA ILE A 133 -8.15 4.16 7.39
C ILE A 133 -9.31 3.26 6.96
N ARG A 134 -9.52 2.21 7.73
CA ARG A 134 -10.65 1.29 7.61
C ARG A 134 -11.96 2.07 7.54
N SER A 135 -12.74 1.82 6.50
CA SER A 135 -13.97 2.57 6.27
C SER A 135 -14.93 1.81 5.35
N LEU A 136 -16.23 2.13 5.48
CA LEU A 136 -17.27 1.65 4.58
C LEU A 136 -17.17 2.40 3.24
N ARG A 137 -16.86 1.69 2.16
CA ARG A 137 -16.65 2.26 0.81
C ARG A 137 -17.03 1.26 -0.27
N PRO A 138 -17.40 1.75 -1.46
CA PRO A 138 -17.55 0.87 -2.62
C PRO A 138 -16.19 0.31 -3.06
N PRO A 139 -16.06 -1.00 -3.30
CA PRO A 139 -14.82 -1.63 -3.77
C PRO A 139 -14.41 -1.20 -5.17
N THR A 140 -15.38 -0.74 -5.97
CA THR A 140 -15.14 -0.28 -7.35
C THR A 140 -15.68 1.13 -7.57
N TYR A 141 -15.42 1.69 -8.75
CA TYR A 141 -15.96 3.00 -9.16
C TYR A 141 -17.27 2.88 -9.95
N ALA A 142 -17.84 1.69 -10.07
CA ALA A 142 -19.15 1.51 -10.69
C ALA A 142 -20.21 2.22 -9.84
N PRO A 143 -21.20 2.91 -10.45
CA PRO A 143 -22.20 3.68 -9.72
C PRO A 143 -23.06 2.83 -8.77
N ASP A 144 -23.23 1.57 -9.10
CA ASP A 144 -24.02 0.55 -8.38
C ASP A 144 -23.18 -0.38 -7.49
N SER A 145 -21.89 -0.06 -7.32
CA SER A 145 -21.00 -0.88 -6.49
C SER A 145 -21.45 -0.89 -5.03
N PRO A 146 -21.81 -2.06 -4.45
CA PRO A 146 -22.23 -2.13 -3.06
C PRO A 146 -21.12 -1.72 -2.12
N CYS A 147 -21.45 -1.02 -1.03
CA CYS A 147 -20.46 -0.64 -0.03
C CYS A 147 -20.01 -1.86 0.78
N ALA A 148 -18.73 -1.89 1.09
CA ALA A 148 -18.10 -2.87 1.97
C ALA A 148 -17.13 -2.19 2.93
N THR A 149 -16.88 -2.81 4.07
CA THR A 149 -15.84 -2.34 4.99
C THR A 149 -14.47 -2.72 4.43
N MET A 150 -13.74 -1.73 3.92
CA MET A 150 -12.42 -1.91 3.34
C MET A 150 -11.32 -1.64 4.37
N HIS A 151 -10.26 -2.42 4.32
CA HIS A 151 -9.07 -2.18 5.13
C HIS A 151 -8.38 -0.89 4.72
N GLY A 152 -7.85 -0.15 5.71
CA GLY A 152 -6.99 0.99 5.48
C GLY A 152 -5.52 0.57 5.37
N PHE A 153 -4.74 1.24 4.51
CA PHE A 153 -3.32 0.89 4.42
C PHE A 153 -2.54 1.27 5.70
N VAL A 154 -2.94 2.33 6.43
CA VAL A 154 -2.36 2.65 7.74
C VAL A 154 -2.64 1.53 8.73
N ASN A 155 -3.90 1.05 8.80
CA ASN A 155 -4.26 -0.06 9.66
C ASN A 155 -3.39 -1.29 9.39
N VAL A 156 -3.31 -1.73 8.12
CA VAL A 156 -2.58 -2.94 7.74
C VAL A 156 -1.09 -2.84 8.05
N PHE A 157 -0.45 -1.71 7.72
CA PHE A 157 0.98 -1.59 7.91
C PHE A 157 1.38 -1.27 9.35
N VAL A 158 0.55 -0.56 10.10
CA VAL A 158 0.77 -0.36 11.54
C VAL A 158 0.55 -1.69 12.29
N ALA A 159 -0.51 -2.44 11.95
CA ALA A 159 -0.72 -3.79 12.48
C ALA A 159 0.46 -4.72 12.20
N ALA A 160 0.98 -4.71 10.97
CA ALA A 160 2.16 -5.47 10.60
C ALA A 160 3.41 -5.06 11.42
N ALA A 161 3.60 -3.76 11.65
CA ALA A 161 4.71 -3.27 12.45
C ALA A 161 4.60 -3.69 13.92
N PHE A 162 3.40 -3.70 14.51
CA PHE A 162 3.15 -4.24 15.84
C PHE A 162 3.37 -5.76 15.89
N ALA A 163 2.85 -6.52 14.90
CA ALA A 163 3.09 -7.96 14.80
C ALA A 163 4.59 -8.28 14.75
N TRP A 164 5.36 -7.52 13.99
CA TRP A 164 6.82 -7.69 13.89
C TRP A 164 7.56 -7.38 15.17
N GLN A 165 6.98 -6.62 16.08
CA GLN A 165 7.48 -6.38 17.42
C GLN A 165 6.99 -7.41 18.46
N GLY A 166 6.28 -8.44 18.02
CA GLY A 166 5.77 -9.49 18.90
C GLY A 166 4.47 -9.12 19.62
N ALA A 167 3.68 -8.20 19.05
CA ALA A 167 2.35 -7.92 19.60
C ALA A 167 1.44 -9.14 19.50
N GLU A 168 0.62 -9.33 20.53
CA GLU A 168 -0.38 -10.38 20.58
C GLU A 168 -1.45 -10.19 19.49
N ARG A 169 -2.07 -11.30 19.06
CA ARG A 169 -3.07 -11.35 17.99
C ARG A 169 -4.20 -10.33 18.17
N ASP A 170 -4.73 -10.20 19.39
CA ASP A 170 -5.83 -9.28 19.67
C ASP A 170 -5.42 -7.82 19.45
N ALA A 171 -4.21 -7.44 19.82
CA ALA A 171 -3.70 -6.10 19.55
C ALA A 171 -3.51 -5.83 18.05
N ILE A 172 -3.11 -6.82 17.26
CA ILE A 172 -3.04 -6.73 15.80
C ILE A 172 -4.44 -6.54 15.23
N LEU A 173 -5.41 -7.30 15.71
CA LEU A 173 -6.81 -7.23 15.30
C LEU A 173 -7.42 -5.86 15.62
N ASP A 174 -7.17 -5.32 16.81
CA ASP A 174 -7.66 -4.00 17.22
C ASP A 174 -7.14 -2.89 16.29
N VAL A 175 -5.85 -2.92 15.93
CA VAL A 175 -5.27 -1.97 14.95
C VAL A 175 -5.95 -2.10 13.58
N LEU A 176 -6.21 -3.32 13.12
CA LEU A 176 -6.89 -3.56 11.84
C LEU A 176 -8.33 -3.03 11.84
N ASN A 177 -8.99 -3.04 13.00
CA ASN A 177 -10.38 -2.59 13.16
C ASN A 177 -10.50 -1.10 13.51
N GLU A 178 -9.41 -0.39 13.75
CA GLU A 178 -9.43 1.04 14.07
C GLU A 178 -10.06 1.86 12.94
N GLY A 179 -11.10 2.61 13.25
CA GLY A 179 -11.81 3.49 12.32
C GLY A 179 -11.46 4.97 12.48
N ASP A 180 -10.80 5.34 13.58
CA ASP A 180 -10.41 6.73 13.83
C ASP A 180 -8.98 7.00 13.36
N ALA A 181 -8.84 7.89 12.40
CA ALA A 181 -7.54 8.35 11.92
C ALA A 181 -6.72 9.05 13.02
N GLY A 182 -7.38 9.72 13.97
CA GLY A 182 -6.76 10.43 15.08
C GLY A 182 -6.11 9.51 16.12
N ALA A 183 -6.48 8.22 16.13
CA ALA A 183 -5.85 7.22 16.99
C ALA A 183 -4.38 6.96 16.60
N PHE A 184 -4.01 7.21 15.33
CA PHE A 184 -2.67 7.03 14.81
C PHE A 184 -1.88 8.33 14.87
N GLN A 185 -0.94 8.43 15.80
CA GLN A 185 -0.11 9.61 16.00
C GLN A 185 1.29 9.39 15.43
N PHE A 186 1.59 10.07 14.32
CA PHE A 186 2.91 10.05 13.68
C PHE A 186 3.79 11.17 14.25
N LEU A 187 4.82 10.81 15.01
CA LEU A 187 5.71 11.73 15.69
C LEU A 187 7.15 11.61 15.16
N THR A 188 8.00 12.54 15.58
CA THR A 188 9.43 12.42 15.33
C THR A 188 9.98 11.23 16.11
N GLY A 189 10.49 10.21 15.40
CA GLY A 189 11.11 9.03 16.01
C GLY A 189 10.15 7.94 16.47
N GLU A 190 8.84 8.16 16.52
CA GLU A 190 7.89 7.11 16.93
C GLU A 190 6.51 7.27 16.27
N LEU A 191 5.81 6.15 16.13
CA LEU A 191 4.39 6.05 15.87
C LEU A 191 3.69 5.61 17.16
N ARG A 192 2.59 6.27 17.54
CA ARG A 192 1.74 5.88 18.67
C ARG A 192 0.35 5.48 18.22
N TRP A 193 -0.22 4.50 18.92
CA TRP A 193 -1.61 4.07 18.79
C TRP A 193 -2.10 3.56 20.14
N HIS A 194 -3.15 4.18 20.73
CA HIS A 194 -3.77 3.81 22.03
C HIS A 194 -2.76 3.45 23.14
N GLY A 195 -1.78 4.32 23.39
CA GLY A 195 -0.76 4.11 24.42
C GLY A 195 0.36 3.12 24.06
N ARG A 196 0.27 2.44 22.93
CA ARG A 196 1.36 1.63 22.37
C ARG A 196 2.23 2.48 21.45
N SER A 197 3.51 2.17 21.35
CA SER A 197 4.42 2.91 20.47
C SER A 197 5.39 2.00 19.72
N ILE A 198 5.76 2.46 18.51
CA ILE A 198 6.77 1.85 17.66
C ILE A 198 7.84 2.89 17.40
N THR A 199 9.09 2.65 17.82
CA THR A 199 10.20 3.55 17.55
C THR A 199 10.77 3.31 16.15
N VAL A 200 11.00 4.40 15.40
CA VAL A 200 11.58 4.37 14.03
C VAL A 200 13.03 3.86 14.04
N ALA A 201 13.75 4.04 15.15
CA ALA A 201 15.16 3.65 15.28
C ALA A 201 15.38 2.12 15.37
N ARG A 202 14.35 1.33 15.65
CA ARG A 202 14.47 -0.14 15.60
C ARG A 202 14.36 -0.62 14.15
N SER A 203 15.52 -0.95 13.60
CA SER A 203 15.73 -1.34 12.18
C SER A 203 14.84 -2.49 11.69
N SER A 204 14.33 -3.34 12.60
CA SER A 204 13.43 -4.46 12.27
C SER A 204 12.04 -4.01 11.80
N ALA A 205 11.42 -3.02 12.47
CA ALA A 205 10.13 -2.47 12.05
C ALA A 205 10.26 -1.74 10.69
N ARG A 206 11.37 -1.02 10.46
CA ARG A 206 11.68 -0.39 9.17
C ARG A 206 11.86 -1.43 8.06
N ALA A 207 12.50 -2.57 8.34
CA ALA A 207 12.68 -3.65 7.37
C ALA A 207 11.34 -4.34 7.04
N ALA A 208 10.45 -4.54 8.02
CA ALA A 208 9.13 -5.12 7.81
C ALA A 208 8.24 -4.19 6.97
N ILE A 209 8.21 -2.91 7.30
CA ILE A 209 7.41 -1.89 6.61
C ILE A 209 8.00 -1.59 5.22
N SER A 210 9.32 -1.43 5.11
CA SER A 210 10.03 -1.08 3.87
C SER A 210 9.97 -2.16 2.78
N ARG A 211 9.61 -3.40 3.12
CA ARG A 211 9.54 -4.53 2.18
C ARG A 211 8.11 -4.94 1.82
N THR A 212 7.10 -4.16 2.23
CA THR A 212 5.78 -4.74 2.49
C THR A 212 4.63 -4.18 1.67
N ALA A 213 4.76 -3.46 0.57
CA ALA A 213 3.55 -3.01 -0.10
C ALA A 213 3.53 -3.12 -1.60
N LEU A 214 2.52 -3.81 -2.08
CA LEU A 214 2.01 -3.69 -3.42
C LEU A 214 0.73 -2.86 -3.36
N ALA A 215 0.85 -1.55 -3.21
CA ALA A 215 -0.29 -0.67 -3.40
C ALA A 215 -0.47 -0.44 -4.89
N ARG A 216 -1.62 -0.87 -5.41
CA ARG A 216 -2.05 -0.62 -6.78
C ARG A 216 -2.41 0.86 -6.91
N VAL A 217 -1.50 1.67 -7.41
CA VAL A 217 -1.78 3.09 -7.68
C VAL A 217 -2.28 3.22 -9.11
N ARG A 218 -3.53 3.69 -9.27
CA ARG A 218 -4.02 4.22 -10.56
C ARG A 218 -3.26 5.49 -10.93
N SER A 219 -3.03 5.70 -12.20
CA SER A 219 -2.23 6.73 -12.87
C SER A 219 -2.55 8.22 -12.55
N ARG A 220 -3.46 8.52 -11.65
CA ARG A 220 -3.80 9.91 -11.27
C ARG A 220 -3.43 10.27 -9.86
N SER A 221 -2.36 9.77 -9.30
CA SER A 221 -1.88 10.46 -8.11
C SER A 221 -1.08 9.75 -7.05
N LEU A 222 0.20 9.63 -7.23
CA LEU A 222 1.10 9.76 -6.08
C LEU A 222 0.80 11.09 -5.35
N SER A 223 0.60 12.19 -6.08
CA SER A 223 0.20 13.50 -5.54
C SER A 223 -1.20 13.53 -4.88
N ARG A 224 -2.13 12.65 -5.25
CA ARG A 224 -3.43 12.53 -4.59
C ARG A 224 -3.34 11.72 -3.30
N ILE A 225 -2.53 10.70 -3.26
CA ILE A 225 -2.17 9.97 -2.05
C ILE A 225 -1.51 10.95 -1.08
N TYR A 226 -0.52 11.72 -1.51
CA TYR A 226 0.16 12.73 -0.71
C TYR A 226 -0.81 13.81 -0.17
N ARG A 227 -1.79 14.27 -0.96
CA ARG A 227 -2.82 15.24 -0.50
C ARG A 227 -3.83 14.65 0.48
N LEU A 228 -4.22 13.38 0.31
CA LEU A 228 -5.03 12.65 1.29
C LEU A 228 -4.29 12.50 2.63
N TRP A 229 -2.97 12.46 2.58
CA TRP A 229 -2.09 12.35 3.73
C TRP A 229 -1.82 13.70 4.40
N GLY A 230 -1.79 14.78 3.65
CA GLY A 230 -1.75 16.14 4.20
C GLY A 230 -2.94 16.45 5.10
N GLY A 231 -4.11 15.89 4.81
CA GLY A 231 -5.29 15.95 5.67
C GLY A 231 -5.12 15.18 6.99
N LEU A 232 -4.45 14.04 6.98
CA LEU A 232 -4.10 13.26 8.18
C LEU A 232 -3.08 13.97 9.08
N LEU A 233 -2.13 14.69 8.45
CA LEU A 233 -1.09 15.43 9.17
C LEU A 233 -1.60 16.71 9.84
N SER A 234 -2.67 17.32 9.31
CA SER A 234 -3.23 18.57 9.82
C SER A 234 -4.27 18.38 10.93
N GLY A 235 -4.61 17.16 11.32
CA GLY A 235 -5.69 16.88 12.27
C GLY A 235 -7.07 17.33 11.80
N ALA A 236 -7.19 17.79 10.54
CA ALA A 236 -8.46 18.14 9.94
C ALA A 236 -9.17 16.84 9.51
N ALA A 237 -10.23 16.50 10.23
CA ALA A 237 -11.16 15.45 9.80
C ALA A 237 -11.54 15.68 8.32
N PRO A 238 -11.54 14.64 7.46
CA PRO A 238 -11.96 14.82 6.07
C PRO A 238 -13.41 15.31 6.08
N ARG A 239 -13.61 16.55 5.65
CA ARG A 239 -14.96 17.08 5.43
C ARG A 239 -15.63 16.20 4.37
N ALA A 240 -16.58 15.41 4.79
CA ALA A 240 -17.42 14.53 3.97
C ALA A 240 -18.43 15.30 3.07
N ALA A 241 -18.06 16.51 2.62
CA ALA A 241 -19.02 17.39 1.96
C ALA A 241 -18.42 18.17 0.77
N ALA A 242 -17.74 17.50 -0.17
CA ALA A 242 -17.41 18.17 -1.44
C ALA A 242 -17.51 17.28 -2.68
N ALA A 243 -17.79 16.00 -2.55
CA ALA A 243 -17.91 15.09 -3.70
C ALA A 243 -19.26 15.17 -4.43
N SER A 244 -20.28 15.80 -3.83
CA SER A 244 -21.63 15.87 -4.43
C SER A 244 -21.84 17.05 -5.38
N ARG A 245 -20.99 18.07 -5.35
CA ARG A 245 -21.16 19.25 -6.24
C ARG A 245 -20.33 19.25 -7.51
N ALA A 246 -19.28 18.44 -7.59
CA ALA A 246 -18.47 18.35 -8.81
C ALA A 246 -19.07 17.40 -9.86
N ALA A 247 -19.89 16.44 -9.46
CA ALA A 247 -20.56 15.52 -10.38
C ALA A 247 -21.81 16.13 -11.07
N GLN A 248 -22.32 17.25 -10.58
CA GLN A 248 -23.47 17.94 -11.17
C GLN A 248 -23.10 19.08 -12.13
N ALA A 249 -21.82 19.46 -12.20
CA ALA A 249 -21.36 20.54 -13.09
C ALA A 249 -20.82 20.05 -14.46
N GLU A 250 -20.71 18.74 -14.67
CA GLU A 250 -20.28 18.17 -15.97
C GLU A 250 -21.44 17.48 -16.75
N ALA A 251 -22.68 17.63 -16.29
CA ALA A 251 -23.88 17.08 -16.94
C ALA A 251 -24.89 18.19 -17.30
N GLY A 252 -24.39 19.42 -17.57
CA GLY A 252 -25.19 20.53 -18.05
C GLY A 252 -24.57 21.13 -19.30
#